data_f1275bb1d30f44bdae8dc293a0d65c0f
#
_entry.id   f1275bb1d30f44bdae8dc293a0d65c0f
#
_cell.length_a   1.000
_cell.length_b   1.000
_cell.length_c   1.000
_cell.angle_alpha   90.00
_cell.angle_beta   90.00
_cell.angle_gamma   90.00
#
_symmetry.space_group_name_H-M   'P 1'
#
loop_
_entity.id
_entity.type
_entity.pdbx_description
1 polymer ?
#
loop_
_entity_poly.entity_id
_entity_poly.type
_entity_poly.pdbx_seq_one_letter_code
_entity_poly.pdbx_strand_id
1 'polypeptide(L)'
;MLYRLESLGRMAIFLLPSVKLMQQSSPGATFEEVIRGFLLSRYGGFTQTAGSISGFWRDQAGIEHYGEHREFKVGFVGKERIPELQEFLARIAGEMGEQCVYLETGEDAMLIFPDRS
;
A
#
# COMPACT_ATOMS: atom_id res chain seq x y z
N MET A 1 38.40 2.84 5.91
CA MET A 1 37.38 2.91 4.85
C MET A 1 36.29 3.89 5.20
N LEU A 2 35.99 4.76 4.27
CA LEU A 2 34.95 5.77 4.49
C LEU A 2 33.67 5.38 3.77
N TYR A 3 32.54 5.73 4.38
CA TYR A 3 31.24 5.46 3.78
C TYR A 3 30.30 6.63 4.07
N ARG A 4 29.25 6.68 3.30
CA ARG A 4 28.24 7.71 3.44
C ARG A 4 26.88 7.05 3.75
N LEU A 5 26.16 7.64 4.69
CA LEU A 5 24.81 7.21 5.01
C LEU A 5 23.83 8.25 4.48
N GLU A 6 22.76 7.75 3.91
CA GLU A 6 21.68 8.61 3.45
C GLU A 6 20.38 8.07 4.05
N SER A 7 19.72 8.90 4.84
CA SER A 7 18.46 8.48 5.45
C SER A 7 17.32 8.71 4.47
N LEU A 8 16.46 7.71 4.31
CA LEU A 8 15.26 7.83 3.52
C LEU A 8 14.07 8.27 4.38
N GLY A 9 14.31 8.43 5.68
CA GLY A 9 13.27 8.82 6.61
C GLY A 9 12.48 7.64 7.11
N ARG A 10 11.17 7.83 7.24
CA ARG A 10 10.28 6.81 7.80
C ARG A 10 9.86 5.82 6.71
N MET A 11 9.76 4.56 7.09
CA MET A 11 9.30 3.50 6.19
C MET A 11 7.82 3.26 6.37
N ALA A 12 7.13 2.99 5.26
CA ALA A 12 5.75 2.56 5.27
C ALA A 12 5.65 1.21 4.57
N ILE A 13 4.76 0.37 5.07
CA ILE A 13 4.47 -0.95 4.51
C ILE A 13 2.96 -1.06 4.33
N PHE A 14 2.51 -1.50 3.16
CA PHE A 14 1.09 -1.72 2.93
C PHE A 14 0.86 -2.95 2.08
N LEU A 15 -0.35 -3.49 2.16
CA LEU A 15 -0.73 -4.73 1.48
C LEU A 15 -1.87 -4.47 0.52
N LEU A 16 -1.74 -4.98 -0.71
CA LEU A 16 -2.79 -4.85 -1.72
C LEU A 16 -3.10 -6.23 -2.30
N PRO A 17 -4.39 -6.49 -2.63
CA PRO A 17 -4.79 -7.80 -3.14
C PRO A 17 -4.08 -8.17 -4.44
N SER A 18 -3.45 -9.33 -4.45
CA SER A 18 -2.64 -9.77 -5.61
C SER A 18 -3.45 -9.83 -6.89
N VAL A 19 -4.66 -10.40 -6.82
CA VAL A 19 -5.51 -10.57 -8.01
C VAL A 19 -5.93 -9.23 -8.59
N LYS A 20 -6.29 -8.30 -7.74
CA LYS A 20 -6.78 -6.99 -8.19
C LYS A 20 -5.69 -6.10 -8.78
N LEU A 21 -4.43 -6.32 -8.39
CA LEU A 21 -3.32 -5.55 -8.95
C LEU A 21 -3.22 -5.69 -10.47
N MET A 22 -3.63 -6.84 -11.01
CA MET A 22 -3.53 -7.10 -12.43
C MET A 22 -4.76 -6.62 -13.21
N GLN A 23 -5.80 -6.16 -12.52
CA GLN A 23 -6.99 -5.63 -13.16
C GLN A 23 -6.75 -4.21 -13.65
N GLN A 24 -7.54 -3.79 -14.64
CA GLN A 24 -7.39 -2.46 -15.20
C GLN A 24 -7.98 -1.39 -14.31
N SER A 25 -7.18 -0.37 -14.05
CA SER A 25 -7.61 0.83 -13.33
C SER A 25 -8.27 1.79 -14.31
N SER A 26 -7.66 1.90 -15.51
CA SER A 26 -8.16 2.71 -16.60
C SER A 26 -7.73 2.04 -17.89
N PRO A 27 -8.28 2.45 -19.06
CA PRO A 27 -7.83 1.88 -20.33
C PRO A 27 -6.32 2.00 -20.48
N GLY A 28 -5.66 0.86 -20.65
CA GLY A 28 -4.22 0.79 -20.89
C GLY A 28 -3.34 0.73 -19.64
N ALA A 29 -3.92 0.74 -18.42
CA ALA A 29 -3.11 0.69 -17.20
C ALA A 29 -3.74 -0.21 -16.16
N THR A 30 -2.94 -1.11 -15.59
CA THR A 30 -3.37 -1.94 -14.45
C THR A 30 -3.21 -1.15 -13.16
N PHE A 31 -3.86 -1.61 -12.10
CA PHE A 31 -3.67 -1.00 -10.79
C PHE A 31 -2.19 -1.06 -10.36
N GLU A 32 -1.51 -2.17 -10.66
CA GLU A 32 -0.09 -2.30 -10.34
C GLU A 32 0.73 -1.20 -11.00
N GLU A 33 0.46 -0.91 -12.28
CA GLU A 33 1.17 0.15 -12.99
C GLU A 33 0.90 1.53 -12.40
N VAL A 34 -0.34 1.80 -12.03
CA VAL A 34 -0.72 3.07 -11.40
C VAL A 34 -0.01 3.24 -10.07
N ILE A 35 0.01 2.19 -9.26
CA ILE A 35 0.64 2.22 -7.94
C ILE A 35 2.15 2.43 -8.08
N ARG A 36 2.80 1.69 -8.97
CA ARG A 36 4.23 1.86 -9.21
C ARG A 36 4.57 3.28 -9.66
N GLY A 37 3.77 3.82 -10.56
CA GLY A 37 3.98 5.18 -11.06
C GLY A 37 3.89 6.20 -9.94
N PHE A 38 2.90 6.07 -9.07
CA PHE A 38 2.74 6.96 -7.94
C PHE A 38 3.94 6.85 -6.98
N LEU A 39 4.32 5.63 -6.61
CA LEU A 39 5.41 5.44 -5.65
C LEU A 39 6.74 5.94 -6.18
N LEU A 40 7.04 5.68 -7.45
CA LEU A 40 8.28 6.14 -8.05
C LEU A 40 8.32 7.66 -8.16
N SER A 41 7.23 8.28 -8.57
CA SER A 41 7.21 9.73 -8.77
C SER A 41 7.23 10.49 -7.45
N ARG A 42 6.63 9.94 -6.40
CA ARG A 42 6.51 10.64 -5.11
C ARG A 42 7.64 10.33 -4.14
N TYR A 43 8.15 9.09 -4.16
CA TYR A 43 9.13 8.66 -3.16
C TYR A 43 10.45 8.22 -3.76
N GLY A 44 10.52 8.08 -5.08
CA GLY A 44 11.77 7.76 -5.75
C GLY A 44 12.16 6.30 -5.78
N GLY A 45 11.42 5.46 -5.05
CA GLY A 45 11.70 4.03 -5.03
C GLY A 45 10.77 3.29 -4.10
N PHE A 46 10.68 1.98 -4.28
CA PHE A 46 9.90 1.11 -3.42
C PHE A 46 10.33 -0.33 -3.63
N THR A 47 9.92 -1.20 -2.70
CA THR A 47 10.15 -2.63 -2.81
C THR A 47 8.80 -3.33 -2.78
N GLN A 48 8.65 -4.36 -3.61
CA GLN A 48 7.43 -5.12 -3.71
C GLN A 48 7.76 -6.59 -3.68
N THR A 49 6.95 -7.40 -2.97
CA THR A 49 7.15 -8.85 -2.98
C THR A 49 6.85 -9.39 -4.37
N ALA A 50 7.67 -10.36 -4.83
CA ALA A 50 7.48 -10.99 -6.14
C ALA A 50 6.27 -11.92 -6.14
N GLY A 51 5.97 -12.53 -5.00
CA GLY A 51 4.85 -13.43 -4.84
C GLY A 51 3.87 -12.92 -3.82
N SER A 52 2.78 -13.69 -3.65
CA SER A 52 1.73 -13.32 -2.70
C SER A 52 2.09 -13.77 -1.29
N ILE A 53 1.61 -13.01 -0.31
CA ILE A 53 1.62 -13.39 1.10
C ILE A 53 0.17 -13.57 1.53
N SER A 54 -0.05 -14.46 2.51
CA SER A 54 -1.38 -14.77 2.99
C SER A 54 -1.73 -13.90 4.19
N GLY A 55 -2.94 -13.35 4.19
CA GLY A 55 -3.45 -12.59 5.32
C GLY A 55 -4.72 -13.22 5.84
N PHE A 56 -4.87 -13.23 7.15
CA PHE A 56 -6.05 -13.78 7.82
C PHE A 56 -6.53 -12.76 8.83
N TRP A 57 -7.84 -12.50 8.84
CA TRP A 57 -8.39 -11.57 9.84
C TRP A 57 -9.83 -11.95 10.14
N ARG A 58 -10.31 -11.48 11.28
CA ARG A 58 -11.69 -11.71 11.71
C ARG A 58 -12.40 -10.36 11.80
N ASP A 59 -13.56 -10.27 11.19
CA ASP A 59 -14.33 -9.03 11.23
C ASP A 59 -15.13 -8.91 12.53
N GLN A 60 -15.86 -7.81 12.67
CA GLN A 60 -16.64 -7.53 13.87
C GLN A 60 -17.78 -8.52 14.10
N ALA A 61 -18.24 -9.17 13.03
CA ALA A 61 -19.28 -10.21 13.14
C ALA A 61 -18.67 -11.57 13.49
N GLY A 62 -17.36 -11.67 13.66
CA GLY A 62 -16.68 -12.91 13.99
C GLY A 62 -16.39 -13.80 12.80
N ILE A 63 -16.59 -13.30 11.59
CA ILE A 63 -16.35 -14.06 10.36
C ILE A 63 -14.87 -13.93 9.97
N GLU A 64 -14.25 -15.07 9.69
CA GLU A 64 -12.84 -15.09 9.29
C GLU A 64 -12.72 -14.86 7.80
N HIS A 65 -11.73 -14.07 7.44
CA HIS A 65 -11.40 -13.74 6.06
C HIS A 65 -9.99 -14.17 5.74
N TYR A 66 -9.76 -14.50 4.49
CA TYR A 66 -8.47 -14.87 3.96
C TYR A 66 -8.25 -14.10 2.68
N GLY A 67 -7.03 -13.61 2.50
CA GLY A 67 -6.68 -12.93 1.26
C GLY A 67 -5.22 -13.13 0.92
N GLU A 68 -4.91 -13.10 -0.37
CA GLU A 68 -3.55 -13.10 -0.86
C GLU A 68 -3.20 -11.70 -1.32
N HIS A 69 -2.07 -11.21 -0.85
CA HIS A 69 -1.66 -9.84 -1.05
C HIS A 69 -0.21 -9.78 -1.48
N ARG A 70 0.16 -8.67 -2.10
CA ARG A 70 1.55 -8.30 -2.25
C ARG A 70 1.87 -7.21 -1.26
N GLU A 71 3.09 -7.27 -0.70
CA GLU A 71 3.55 -6.28 0.25
C GLU A 71 4.39 -5.25 -0.47
N PHE A 72 4.15 -3.99 -0.17
CA PHE A 72 4.91 -2.86 -0.69
C PHE A 72 5.60 -2.14 0.46
N LYS A 73 6.86 -1.81 0.25
CA LYS A 73 7.64 -1.02 1.21
C LYS A 73 8.14 0.23 0.54
N VAL A 74 7.97 1.36 1.19
CA VAL A 74 8.43 2.63 0.66
C VAL A 74 9.00 3.48 1.78
N GLY A 75 10.17 4.13 1.51
CA GLY A 75 10.75 5.09 2.41
C GLY A 75 10.36 6.49 2.01
N PHE A 76 10.19 7.34 2.98
CA PHE A 76 9.94 8.75 2.71
C PHE A 76 10.43 9.62 3.87
N VAL A 77 10.69 10.86 3.54
CA VAL A 77 11.23 11.82 4.49
C VAL A 77 10.08 12.52 5.18
N GLY A 78 10.07 12.46 6.53
CA GLY A 78 9.15 13.22 7.34
C GLY A 78 7.77 12.61 7.49
N LYS A 79 7.10 13.00 8.57
CA LYS A 79 5.76 12.53 8.91
C LYS A 79 4.69 13.19 8.04
N GLU A 80 5.00 14.35 7.49
CA GLU A 80 4.07 15.15 6.69
C GLU A 80 3.66 14.45 5.40
N ARG A 81 4.39 13.42 4.99
CA ARG A 81 4.07 12.67 3.77
C ARG A 81 3.16 11.48 4.00
N ILE A 82 2.91 11.13 5.26
CA ILE A 82 2.00 10.04 5.60
C ILE A 82 0.58 10.31 5.09
N PRO A 83 0.00 11.50 5.30
CA PRO A 83 -1.36 11.77 4.78
C PRO A 83 -1.48 11.62 3.27
N GLU A 84 -0.43 11.97 2.52
CA GLU A 84 -0.42 11.80 1.08
C GLU A 84 -0.57 10.32 0.69
N LEU A 85 0.18 9.45 1.37
CA LEU A 85 0.10 8.02 1.12
C LEU A 85 -1.24 7.45 1.54
N GLN A 86 -1.76 7.85 2.71
CA GLN A 86 -3.06 7.42 3.20
C GLN A 86 -4.17 7.78 2.22
N GLU A 87 -4.14 9.00 1.72
CA GLU A 87 -5.13 9.47 0.76
C GLU A 87 -5.08 8.68 -0.55
N PHE A 88 -3.87 8.42 -1.05
CA PHE A 88 -3.69 7.61 -2.24
C PHE A 88 -4.24 6.20 -2.05
N LEU A 89 -3.90 5.56 -0.92
CA LEU A 89 -4.36 4.20 -0.64
C LEU A 89 -5.87 4.13 -0.46
N ALA A 90 -6.47 5.15 0.15
CA ALA A 90 -7.94 5.21 0.27
C ALA A 90 -8.59 5.27 -1.12
N ARG A 91 -8.04 6.08 -2.01
CA ARG A 91 -8.56 6.19 -3.36
C ARG A 91 -8.41 4.88 -4.13
N ILE A 92 -7.24 4.25 -4.04
CA ILE A 92 -6.99 2.98 -4.72
C ILE A 92 -7.91 1.88 -4.17
N ALA A 93 -8.10 1.83 -2.86
CA ALA A 93 -9.02 0.86 -2.24
C ALA A 93 -10.42 1.02 -2.80
N GLY A 94 -10.89 2.26 -2.91
CA GLY A 94 -12.21 2.54 -3.48
C GLY A 94 -12.34 2.10 -4.92
N GLU A 95 -11.33 2.38 -5.74
CA GLU A 95 -11.34 2.01 -7.16
C GLU A 95 -11.23 0.50 -7.35
N MET A 96 -10.50 -0.17 -6.49
CA MET A 96 -10.39 -1.63 -6.51
C MET A 96 -11.64 -2.33 -5.95
N GLY A 97 -12.51 -1.61 -5.29
CA GLY A 97 -13.66 -2.19 -4.61
C GLY A 97 -13.29 -2.92 -3.33
N GLU A 98 -12.17 -2.54 -2.71
CA GLU A 98 -11.75 -3.12 -1.44
C GLU A 98 -12.40 -2.41 -0.27
N GLN A 99 -12.67 -3.15 0.79
CA GLN A 99 -13.24 -2.57 1.99
C GLN A 99 -12.22 -1.69 2.71
N CYS A 100 -10.98 -2.11 2.77
CA CYS A 100 -9.92 -1.36 3.42
C CYS A 100 -8.54 -1.83 2.96
N VAL A 101 -7.52 -1.05 3.31
CA VAL A 101 -6.12 -1.37 3.04
C VAL A 101 -5.35 -1.29 4.35
N TYR A 102 -4.49 -2.28 4.59
CA TYR A 102 -3.61 -2.33 5.75
C TYR A 102 -2.36 -1.50 5.49
N LEU A 103 -2.01 -0.66 6.46
CA LEU A 103 -0.83 0.21 6.37
C LEU A 103 -0.08 0.24 7.70
N GLU A 104 1.24 0.09 7.64
CA GLU A 104 2.15 0.29 8.78
C GLU A 104 3.04 1.49 8.47
N THR A 105 3.27 2.34 9.46
CA THR A 105 4.10 3.55 9.28
C THR A 105 5.28 3.60 10.25
N GLY A 106 5.67 2.47 10.82
CA GLY A 106 6.78 2.40 11.76
C GLY A 106 6.36 2.60 13.21
N GLU A 107 5.37 3.43 13.48
CA GLU A 107 4.84 3.63 14.82
C GLU A 107 3.48 2.97 15.00
N ASP A 108 2.69 3.00 13.94
CA ASP A 108 1.31 2.53 13.98
C ASP A 108 1.00 1.57 12.85
N ALA A 109 0.08 0.66 13.13
CA ALA A 109 -0.57 -0.14 12.09
C ALA A 109 -2.02 0.32 12.03
N MET A 110 -2.57 0.43 10.83
CA MET A 110 -3.91 0.95 10.65
C MET A 110 -4.61 0.32 9.47
N LEU A 111 -5.94 0.42 9.45
CA LEU A 111 -6.74 0.07 8.29
C LEU A 111 -7.29 1.36 7.70
N ILE A 112 -7.13 1.50 6.39
CA ILE A 112 -7.64 2.68 5.69
C ILE A 112 -8.90 2.26 4.94
N PHE A 113 -10.01 2.90 5.27
CA PHE A 113 -11.30 2.63 4.63
C PHE A 113 -11.58 3.73 3.61
N PRO A 114 -11.90 3.36 2.36
CA PRO A 114 -12.26 4.38 1.37
C PRO A 114 -13.57 5.05 1.75
N ASP A 115 -13.67 6.34 1.44
CA ASP A 115 -14.92 7.07 1.63
C ASP A 115 -15.86 6.66 0.50
N ARG A 116 -17.04 6.16 0.89
CA ARG A 116 -18.06 5.68 -0.05
C ARG A 116 -19.37 6.44 0.06
N SER A 117 -19.28 7.60 0.68
CA SER A 117 -20.47 8.45 0.82
C SER A 117 -20.98 8.95 -0.53
#